data_a63a516f087ee6ce0f5fc327e0eb0dbc
#
_entry.id   a63a516f087ee6ce0f5fc327e0eb0dbc
#
_cell.length_a   1.000
_cell.length_b   1.000
_cell.length_c   1.000
_cell.angle_alpha   90.00
_cell.angle_beta   90.00
_cell.angle_gamma   90.00
#
_symmetry.space_group_name_H-M   'P 1'
#
loop_
_entity.id
_entity.type
_entity.pdbx_description
1 polymer ?
#
loop_
_entity_poly.entity_id
_entity_poly.type
_entity_poly.pdbx_seq_one_letter_code
_entity_poly.pdbx_strand_id
1 'polypeptide(L)'
;MLCVPVWNRDKVSYLSVPLGYRMWQKKESKLELAASMIRQVMPEFHSKDHVIILCDSWYTKQNLVSIVDEYPNLDLIGNARIDSVMYDLAPAQTGRRGRPAKHGKHLSVETDFTFSNEKIGDYYTGVRRVLAKIFGNREVLAYVTAIEKEHGTKRLFFSTIFPEDLQIFCAWQEKAPLNQTGSDRMKYIPLLLYSLRWNIETSYYEQKTFWSFCNYMVRSCKGIEMLVNLINISYCAMKILPYQNEHFSEYRTKSVQEFRFELSQGIRSQIFLPLS
;
A
#
# COMPACT_ATOMS: atom_id res chain seq x y z
N MET A 1 1.12 -4.71 6.55
CA MET A 1 0.41 -5.69 5.70
C MET A 1 1.18 -5.87 4.41
N LEU A 2 1.39 -7.09 3.98
CA LEU A 2 1.95 -7.43 2.68
C LEU A 2 0.80 -7.78 1.73
N CYS A 3 0.80 -7.21 0.52
CA CYS A 3 -0.11 -7.56 -0.55
C CYS A 3 0.71 -8.14 -1.70
N VAL A 4 0.51 -9.43 -2.00
CA VAL A 4 1.22 -10.14 -3.05
C VAL A 4 0.26 -10.42 -4.19
N PRO A 5 0.63 -10.11 -5.46
CA PRO A 5 -0.20 -10.46 -6.59
C PRO A 5 -0.26 -11.98 -6.76
N VAL A 6 -1.46 -12.48 -6.99
CA VAL A 6 -1.69 -13.90 -7.26
C VAL A 6 -2.44 -14.01 -8.59
N TRP A 7 -1.86 -14.76 -9.49
CA TRP A 7 -2.40 -15.01 -10.83
C TRP A 7 -3.36 -16.18 -10.79
N ASN A 8 -4.60 -15.94 -11.17
CA ASN A 8 -5.60 -16.98 -11.36
C ASN A 8 -6.13 -16.90 -12.81
N ARG A 9 -5.60 -17.74 -13.69
CA ARG A 9 -5.83 -17.71 -15.14
C ARG A 9 -5.54 -16.30 -15.70
N ASP A 10 -6.58 -15.56 -16.10
CA ASP A 10 -6.46 -14.24 -16.72
C ASP A 10 -6.72 -13.07 -15.76
N LYS A 11 -6.87 -13.35 -14.45
CA LYS A 11 -7.16 -12.33 -13.44
C LYS A 11 -6.06 -12.28 -12.39
N VAL A 12 -5.65 -11.05 -12.06
CA VAL A 12 -4.80 -10.79 -10.90
C VAL A 12 -5.69 -10.51 -9.70
N SER A 13 -5.47 -11.25 -8.63
CA SER A 13 -5.97 -10.96 -7.30
C SER A 13 -4.80 -10.66 -6.37
N TYR A 14 -5.09 -10.16 -5.18
CA TYR A 14 -4.05 -9.86 -4.20
C TYR A 14 -4.27 -10.67 -2.93
N LEU A 15 -3.29 -11.48 -2.59
CA LEU A 15 -3.23 -12.12 -1.29
C LEU A 15 -2.68 -11.10 -0.29
N SER A 16 -3.52 -10.70 0.66
CA SER A 16 -3.17 -9.70 1.68
C SER A 16 -2.97 -10.36 3.02
N VAL A 17 -1.74 -10.27 3.55
CA VAL A 17 -1.31 -10.90 4.81
C VAL A 17 -0.75 -9.86 5.76
N PRO A 18 -1.32 -9.67 6.95
CA PRO A 18 -0.71 -8.80 7.95
C PRO A 18 0.59 -9.44 8.48
N LEU A 19 1.70 -8.70 8.40
CA LEU A 19 3.01 -9.22 8.83
C LEU A 19 3.17 -9.25 10.35
N GLY A 20 2.50 -8.33 11.05
CA GLY A 20 2.54 -8.28 12.50
C GLY A 20 1.98 -6.98 13.05
N TYR A 21 1.88 -6.94 14.37
CA TYR A 21 1.40 -5.80 15.14
C TYR A 21 2.43 -5.43 16.20
N ARG A 22 2.61 -4.13 16.41
CA ARG A 22 3.43 -3.56 17.48
C ARG A 22 2.57 -2.66 18.35
N MET A 23 2.69 -2.84 19.66
CA MET A 23 2.04 -1.98 20.63
C MET A 23 2.80 -0.65 20.71
N TRP A 24 2.15 0.43 20.28
CA TRP A 24 2.75 1.76 20.44
C TRP A 24 2.83 2.14 21.92
N GLN A 25 4.00 2.49 22.36
CA GLN A 25 4.26 3.07 23.66
C GLN A 25 4.62 4.54 23.49
N LYS A 26 4.16 5.41 24.39
CA LYS A 26 4.37 6.87 24.29
C LYS A 26 5.84 7.33 24.31
N LYS A 27 6.79 6.38 24.40
CA LYS A 27 8.24 6.63 24.43
C LYS A 27 8.85 6.97 23.08
N GLU A 28 8.20 6.57 21.99
CA GLU A 28 8.65 6.79 20.61
C GLU A 28 7.53 7.35 19.75
N SER A 29 7.84 7.95 18.62
CA SER A 29 6.85 8.38 17.66
C SER A 29 6.31 7.18 16.88
N LYS A 30 5.01 7.23 16.49
CA LYS A 30 4.44 6.18 15.63
C LYS A 30 5.14 6.10 14.26
N LEU A 31 5.73 7.20 13.80
CA LEU A 31 6.47 7.24 12.53
C LEU A 31 7.80 6.49 12.66
N GLU A 32 8.51 6.65 13.78
CA GLU A 32 9.74 5.91 14.07
C GLU A 32 9.45 4.43 14.24
N LEU A 33 8.36 4.08 14.95
CA LEU A 33 7.91 2.70 15.09
C LEU A 33 7.61 2.08 13.72
N ALA A 34 6.88 2.79 12.84
CA ALA A 34 6.59 2.32 11.49
C ALA A 34 7.88 2.14 10.65
N ALA A 35 8.79 3.11 10.68
CA ALA A 35 10.09 2.99 10.00
C ALA A 35 10.92 1.80 10.53
N SER A 36 10.93 1.58 11.86
CA SER A 36 11.58 0.44 12.49
C SER A 36 10.98 -0.90 12.00
N MET A 37 9.65 -0.99 11.89
CA MET A 37 8.98 -2.20 11.38
C MET A 37 9.33 -2.45 9.91
N ILE A 38 9.42 -1.42 9.07
CA ILE A 38 9.83 -1.54 7.68
C ILE A 38 11.27 -2.07 7.60
N ARG A 39 12.21 -1.48 8.37
CA ARG A 39 13.61 -1.93 8.41
C ARG A 39 13.77 -3.38 8.87
N GLN A 40 12.87 -3.87 9.73
CA GLN A 40 12.86 -5.28 10.15
C GLN A 40 12.39 -6.23 9.04
N VAL A 41 11.53 -5.76 8.15
CA VAL A 41 10.92 -6.59 7.10
C VAL A 41 11.71 -6.53 5.79
N MET A 42 12.32 -5.40 5.46
CA MET A 42 13.04 -5.22 4.18
C MET A 42 14.13 -6.26 3.90
N PRO A 43 14.92 -6.75 4.90
CA PRO A 43 15.93 -7.80 4.67
C PRO A 43 15.35 -9.16 4.24
N GLU A 44 14.05 -9.40 4.46
CA GLU A 44 13.38 -10.65 4.07
C GLU A 44 12.99 -10.66 2.58
N PHE A 45 13.04 -9.50 1.90
CA PHE A 45 12.80 -9.39 0.47
C PHE A 45 14.08 -9.58 -0.32
N HIS A 46 13.96 -10.24 -1.46
CA HIS A 46 15.08 -10.36 -2.38
C HIS A 46 15.38 -8.99 -3.04
N SER A 47 16.64 -8.73 -3.37
CA SER A 47 17.05 -7.46 -4.01
C SER A 47 16.37 -7.18 -5.36
N LYS A 48 15.81 -8.22 -5.99
CA LYS A 48 15.03 -8.11 -7.24
C LYS A 48 13.53 -7.86 -6.99
N ASP A 49 13.06 -7.99 -5.76
CA ASP A 49 11.67 -7.72 -5.42
C ASP A 49 11.47 -6.22 -5.35
N HIS A 50 10.50 -5.69 -6.08
CA HIS A 50 10.11 -4.29 -5.97
C HIS A 50 9.06 -4.15 -4.87
N VAL A 51 9.43 -3.50 -3.79
CA VAL A 51 8.57 -3.28 -2.61
C VAL A 51 7.98 -1.88 -2.65
N ILE A 52 6.68 -1.76 -2.45
CA ILE A 52 5.98 -0.48 -2.49
C ILE A 52 5.24 -0.28 -1.16
N ILE A 53 5.59 0.79 -0.45
CA ILE A 53 4.85 1.21 0.74
C ILE A 53 3.62 2.00 0.33
N LEU A 54 2.45 1.58 0.83
CA LEU A 54 1.21 2.32 0.70
C LEU A 54 0.82 2.90 2.07
N CYS A 55 0.78 4.21 2.20
CA CYS A 55 0.48 4.86 3.48
C CYS A 55 -0.55 5.97 3.37
N ASP A 56 -1.26 6.23 4.46
CA ASP A 56 -2.21 7.33 4.55
C ASP A 56 -1.53 8.67 4.87
N SER A 57 -2.31 9.74 4.89
CA SER A 57 -1.81 11.10 5.10
C SER A 57 -1.17 11.32 6.48
N TRP A 58 -1.49 10.47 7.46
CA TRP A 58 -0.88 10.57 8.78
C TRP A 58 0.58 10.09 8.75
N TYR A 59 0.86 9.06 7.95
CA TYR A 59 2.19 8.46 7.78
C TYR A 59 3.01 9.12 6.67
N THR A 60 2.40 9.82 5.71
CA THR A 60 3.11 10.53 4.63
C THR A 60 3.79 11.79 5.16
N LYS A 61 4.86 11.61 5.93
CA LYS A 61 5.67 12.66 6.55
C LYS A 61 7.15 12.33 6.39
N GLN A 62 7.99 13.37 6.40
CA GLN A 62 9.43 13.27 6.13
C GLN A 62 10.12 12.13 6.90
N ASN A 63 9.80 11.94 8.18
CA ASN A 63 10.41 10.91 9.03
C ASN A 63 10.16 9.48 8.53
N LEU A 64 9.06 9.23 7.80
CA LEU A 64 8.78 7.93 7.21
C LEU A 64 9.18 7.86 5.74
N VAL A 65 8.87 8.91 4.95
CA VAL A 65 9.12 8.87 3.51
C VAL A 65 10.59 8.80 3.15
N SER A 66 11.48 9.29 4.05
CA SER A 66 12.93 9.18 3.86
C SER A 66 13.45 7.74 3.85
N ILE A 67 12.67 6.78 4.31
CA ILE A 67 13.08 5.36 4.33
C ILE A 67 13.31 4.80 2.91
N VAL A 68 12.67 5.37 1.90
CA VAL A 68 12.89 4.96 0.50
C VAL A 68 14.33 5.22 0.02
N ASP A 69 15.06 6.10 0.69
CA ASP A 69 16.45 6.39 0.37
C ASP A 69 17.43 5.34 0.98
N GLU A 70 16.93 4.49 1.88
CA GLU A 70 17.74 3.44 2.54
C GLU A 70 17.80 2.15 1.69
N TYR A 71 16.85 1.95 0.77
CA TYR A 71 16.71 0.71 0.01
C TYR A 71 16.44 0.98 -1.47
N PRO A 72 17.29 0.47 -2.39
CA PRO A 72 17.16 0.74 -3.82
C PRO A 72 15.92 0.10 -4.48
N ASN A 73 15.34 -0.92 -3.83
CA ASN A 73 14.16 -1.64 -4.30
C ASN A 73 12.88 -1.25 -3.56
N LEU A 74 12.89 -0.11 -2.84
CA LEU A 74 11.77 0.37 -2.05
C LEU A 74 11.22 1.67 -2.61
N ASP A 75 9.93 1.68 -2.89
CA ASP A 75 9.18 2.87 -3.29
C ASP A 75 8.02 3.15 -2.35
N LEU A 76 7.41 4.33 -2.50
CA LEU A 76 6.31 4.76 -1.66
C LEU A 76 5.22 5.43 -2.49
N ILE A 77 3.96 5.08 -2.21
CA ILE A 77 2.78 5.80 -2.65
C ILE A 77 2.00 6.20 -1.40
N GLY A 78 1.83 7.50 -1.18
CA GLY A 78 1.18 8.00 0.02
C GLY A 78 0.13 9.05 -0.28
N ASN A 79 -1.02 8.95 0.39
CA ASN A 79 -1.93 10.09 0.48
C ASN A 79 -1.24 11.19 1.29
N ALA A 80 -1.37 12.44 0.89
CA ALA A 80 -0.74 13.57 1.55
C ALA A 80 -1.79 14.63 1.93
N ARG A 81 -1.40 15.52 2.82
CA ARG A 81 -2.23 16.68 3.12
C ARG A 81 -2.28 17.60 1.90
N ILE A 82 -3.44 18.18 1.64
CA ILE A 82 -3.67 19.03 0.47
C ILE A 82 -2.81 20.33 0.50
N ASP A 83 -2.40 20.74 1.70
CA ASP A 83 -1.54 21.87 1.97
C ASP A 83 -0.03 21.53 1.94
N SER A 84 0.33 20.33 1.47
CA SER A 84 1.73 19.92 1.36
C SER A 84 2.49 20.80 0.37
N VAL A 85 3.64 21.31 0.82
CA VAL A 85 4.48 22.22 0.03
C VAL A 85 5.15 21.46 -1.12
N MET A 86 4.91 21.90 -2.34
CA MET A 86 5.51 21.38 -3.56
C MET A 86 5.85 22.49 -4.54
N TYR A 87 6.86 22.25 -5.35
CA TYR A 87 7.38 23.19 -6.34
C TYR A 87 7.48 22.52 -7.70
N ASP A 88 7.42 23.33 -8.72
CA ASP A 88 7.78 22.90 -10.06
C ASP A 88 9.27 22.53 -10.14
N LEU A 89 9.65 21.73 -11.12
CA LEU A 89 11.04 21.41 -11.37
C LEU A 89 11.84 22.69 -11.61
N ALA A 90 13.13 22.64 -11.29
CA ALA A 90 14.02 23.76 -11.53
C ALA A 90 14.06 24.09 -13.04
N PRO A 91 13.99 25.35 -13.44
CA PRO A 91 14.12 25.73 -14.84
C PRO A 91 15.50 25.35 -15.37
N ALA A 92 15.60 25.11 -16.68
CA ALA A 92 16.87 24.83 -17.32
C ALA A 92 17.87 25.99 -17.06
N GLN A 93 19.15 25.63 -16.88
CA GLN A 93 20.20 26.61 -16.64
C GLN A 93 20.37 27.52 -17.87
N THR A 94 20.27 28.81 -17.66
CA THR A 94 20.35 29.82 -18.73
C THR A 94 21.78 30.25 -19.08
N GLY A 95 22.82 29.73 -18.40
CA GLY A 95 24.20 30.17 -18.56
C GLY A 95 24.52 31.58 -18.00
N ARG A 96 23.52 32.27 -17.45
CA ARG A 96 23.72 33.59 -16.85
C ARG A 96 24.45 33.48 -15.51
N ARG A 97 25.24 34.53 -15.18
CA ARG A 97 25.96 34.62 -13.90
C ARG A 97 24.97 34.61 -12.74
N GLY A 98 25.14 33.70 -11.80
CA GLY A 98 24.29 33.58 -10.59
C GLY A 98 24.17 32.13 -10.13
N ARG A 99 23.61 31.93 -8.91
CA ARG A 99 23.32 30.58 -8.39
C ARG A 99 22.13 29.99 -9.15
N PRO A 100 22.22 28.77 -9.69
CA PRO A 100 21.08 28.11 -10.31
C PRO A 100 19.89 28.00 -9.36
N ALA A 101 18.69 28.18 -9.88
CA ALA A 101 17.46 27.97 -9.11
C ALA A 101 17.37 26.51 -8.64
N LYS A 102 17.02 26.30 -7.39
CA LYS A 102 16.84 24.94 -6.82
C LYS A 102 15.49 24.31 -7.16
N HIS A 103 14.50 25.12 -7.47
CA HIS A 103 13.14 24.72 -7.81
C HIS A 103 12.46 25.83 -8.63
N GLY A 104 11.35 25.49 -9.30
CA GLY A 104 10.48 26.42 -9.98
C GLY A 104 9.48 27.10 -9.03
N LYS A 105 8.32 27.49 -9.55
CA LYS A 105 7.27 28.13 -8.79
C LYS A 105 6.66 27.18 -7.73
N HIS A 106 6.12 27.76 -6.67
CA HIS A 106 5.26 27.05 -5.73
C HIS A 106 3.98 26.60 -6.46
N LEU A 107 3.56 25.34 -6.22
CA LEU A 107 2.40 24.75 -6.87
C LEU A 107 1.24 24.63 -5.88
N SER A 108 0.03 24.91 -6.37
CA SER A 108 -1.23 24.74 -5.67
C SER A 108 -2.00 23.55 -6.26
N VAL A 109 -2.60 22.74 -5.39
CA VAL A 109 -3.52 21.67 -5.78
C VAL A 109 -4.75 22.23 -6.52
N GLU A 110 -5.14 23.48 -6.21
CA GLU A 110 -6.35 24.07 -6.76
C GLU A 110 -6.19 24.49 -8.25
N THR A 111 -5.01 25.01 -8.62
CA THR A 111 -4.84 25.74 -9.88
C THR A 111 -3.80 25.13 -10.83
N ASP A 112 -2.86 24.33 -10.33
CA ASP A 112 -1.69 23.94 -11.10
C ASP A 112 -1.73 22.49 -11.65
N PHE A 113 -2.89 21.82 -11.54
CA PHE A 113 -3.08 20.47 -12.05
C PHE A 113 -4.16 20.42 -13.13
N THR A 114 -3.79 19.85 -14.27
CA THR A 114 -4.72 19.57 -15.38
C THR A 114 -5.32 18.18 -15.20
N PHE A 115 -6.63 18.11 -15.04
CA PHE A 115 -7.34 16.87 -14.88
C PHE A 115 -7.47 16.09 -16.19
N SER A 116 -7.53 14.77 -16.07
CA SER A 116 -7.84 13.84 -17.16
C SER A 116 -9.20 14.16 -17.80
N ASN A 117 -9.36 13.86 -19.10
CA ASN A 117 -10.63 14.05 -19.77
C ASN A 117 -11.69 13.10 -19.25
N GLU A 118 -11.31 11.86 -18.95
CA GLU A 118 -12.16 10.81 -18.41
C GLU A 118 -11.79 10.50 -16.95
N LYS A 119 -12.71 9.88 -16.24
CA LYS A 119 -12.45 9.38 -14.89
C LYS A 119 -11.53 8.17 -14.95
N ILE A 120 -10.60 8.11 -14.01
CA ILE A 120 -9.75 6.97 -13.71
C ILE A 120 -10.34 6.31 -12.44
N GLY A 121 -11.03 5.20 -12.63
CA GLY A 121 -11.97 4.70 -11.61
C GLY A 121 -13.12 5.70 -11.42
N ASP A 122 -13.32 6.16 -10.19
CA ASP A 122 -14.39 7.11 -9.84
C ASP A 122 -13.96 8.59 -9.87
N TYR A 123 -12.70 8.89 -10.20
CA TYR A 123 -12.10 10.21 -10.02
C TYR A 123 -11.50 10.77 -11.29
N TYR A 124 -11.66 12.07 -11.51
CA TYR A 124 -10.78 12.84 -12.40
C TYR A 124 -9.41 12.98 -11.74
N THR A 125 -8.34 12.82 -12.49
CA THR A 125 -6.98 12.77 -11.95
C THR A 125 -6.05 13.66 -12.74
N GLY A 126 -5.39 14.59 -12.06
CA GLY A 126 -4.27 15.37 -12.56
C GLY A 126 -2.96 14.75 -12.09
N VAL A 127 -1.96 14.67 -12.96
CA VAL A 127 -0.62 14.13 -12.65
C VAL A 127 0.44 15.14 -13.03
N ARG A 128 1.42 15.33 -12.15
CA ARG A 128 2.55 16.22 -12.41
C ARG A 128 3.81 15.77 -11.69
N ARG A 129 4.99 15.93 -12.32
CA ARG A 129 6.27 15.83 -11.65
C ARG A 129 6.51 17.08 -10.82
N VAL A 130 6.90 16.92 -9.58
CA VAL A 130 7.09 18.03 -8.64
C VAL A 130 8.29 17.76 -7.71
N LEU A 131 8.82 18.82 -7.13
CA LEU A 131 9.74 18.72 -5.99
C LEU A 131 8.90 18.88 -4.71
N ALA A 132 8.75 17.82 -3.95
CA ALA A 132 7.95 17.84 -2.72
C ALA A 132 8.82 17.99 -1.48
N LYS A 133 8.50 18.99 -0.65
CA LYS A 133 9.30 19.32 0.54
C LYS A 133 9.40 18.15 1.53
N ILE A 134 8.33 17.37 1.69
CA ILE A 134 8.31 16.19 2.58
C ILE A 134 9.28 15.10 2.14
N PHE A 135 9.70 15.09 0.87
CA PHE A 135 10.71 14.21 0.30
C PHE A 135 12.09 14.90 0.16
N GLY A 136 12.38 15.92 1.00
CA GLY A 136 13.66 16.63 0.93
C GLY A 136 13.86 17.43 -0.34
N ASN A 137 12.79 17.88 -1.01
CA ASN A 137 12.77 18.46 -2.36
C ASN A 137 13.26 17.49 -3.44
N ARG A 138 13.08 16.19 -3.24
CA ARG A 138 13.26 15.17 -4.26
C ARG A 138 12.13 15.27 -5.29
N GLU A 139 12.44 14.92 -6.53
CA GLU A 139 11.44 14.76 -7.58
C GLU A 139 10.54 13.54 -7.29
N VAL A 140 9.24 13.76 -7.37
CA VAL A 140 8.20 12.75 -7.19
C VAL A 140 7.03 13.04 -8.14
N LEU A 141 6.17 12.06 -8.36
CA LEU A 141 4.88 12.28 -9.01
C LEU A 141 3.84 12.72 -7.98
N ALA A 142 3.18 13.83 -8.25
CA ALA A 142 2.01 14.28 -7.52
C ALA A 142 0.74 13.96 -8.31
N TYR A 143 -0.23 13.35 -7.64
CA TYR A 143 -1.56 13.03 -8.17
C TYR A 143 -2.59 13.83 -7.40
N VAL A 144 -3.42 14.56 -8.11
CA VAL A 144 -4.58 15.23 -7.53
C VAL A 144 -5.83 14.54 -8.07
N THR A 145 -6.70 14.06 -7.18
CA THR A 145 -7.95 13.42 -7.56
C THR A 145 -9.14 14.22 -7.08
N ALA A 146 -10.21 14.27 -7.87
CA ALA A 146 -11.47 14.90 -7.54
C ALA A 146 -12.64 14.12 -8.15
N ILE A 147 -13.79 14.09 -7.48
CA ILE A 147 -15.03 13.49 -8.02
C ILE A 147 -15.57 14.35 -9.17
N GLU A 148 -15.44 15.67 -9.02
CA GLU A 148 -15.84 16.69 -10.00
C GLU A 148 -14.67 17.64 -10.25
N LYS A 149 -14.49 18.11 -11.50
CA LYS A 149 -13.32 18.93 -11.89
C LYS A 149 -13.33 20.31 -11.26
N GLU A 150 -14.50 20.95 -11.19
CA GLU A 150 -14.61 22.35 -10.77
C GLU A 150 -14.98 22.50 -9.29
N HIS A 151 -15.83 21.60 -8.80
CA HIS A 151 -16.32 21.66 -7.44
C HIS A 151 -16.16 20.31 -6.76
N GLY A 152 -15.51 20.25 -5.63
CA GLY A 152 -15.38 19.02 -4.88
C GLY A 152 -14.11 18.91 -4.06
N THR A 153 -14.13 17.98 -3.12
CA THR A 153 -12.97 17.71 -2.28
C THR A 153 -11.86 17.07 -3.11
N LYS A 154 -10.73 17.74 -3.18
CA LYS A 154 -9.53 17.21 -3.82
C LYS A 154 -8.72 16.39 -2.82
N ARG A 155 -8.02 15.38 -3.34
CA ARG A 155 -7.06 14.58 -2.56
C ARG A 155 -5.73 14.61 -3.27
N LEU A 156 -4.66 14.70 -2.49
CA LEU A 156 -3.29 14.72 -2.97
C LEU A 156 -2.59 13.42 -2.62
N PHE A 157 -1.87 12.84 -3.59
CA PHE A 157 -1.02 11.67 -3.40
C PHE A 157 0.35 11.95 -3.98
N PHE A 158 1.37 11.38 -3.36
CA PHE A 158 2.72 11.36 -3.91
C PHE A 158 3.15 9.92 -4.20
N SER A 159 3.91 9.77 -5.28
CA SER A 159 4.55 8.50 -5.64
C SER A 159 6.01 8.74 -5.98
N THR A 160 6.89 7.90 -5.46
CA THR A 160 8.29 7.86 -5.87
C THR A 160 8.51 7.04 -7.14
N ILE A 161 7.48 6.30 -7.59
CA ILE A 161 7.51 5.48 -8.81
C ILE A 161 7.21 6.38 -10.02
N PHE A 162 8.07 6.34 -11.02
CA PHE A 162 7.90 7.06 -12.29
C PHE A 162 7.37 6.14 -13.39
N PRO A 163 6.73 6.68 -14.46
CA PRO A 163 6.21 5.88 -15.57
C PRO A 163 7.27 5.02 -16.26
N GLU A 164 8.51 5.48 -16.33
CA GLU A 164 9.64 4.74 -16.89
C GLU A 164 10.03 3.50 -16.06
N ASP A 165 9.80 3.53 -14.76
CA ASP A 165 10.03 2.42 -13.83
C ASP A 165 8.88 1.40 -13.91
N LEU A 166 7.76 1.77 -14.55
CA LEU A 166 6.58 0.94 -14.70
C LEU A 166 6.76 -0.24 -15.66
N GLN A 167 7.92 -0.43 -16.29
CA GLN A 167 8.24 -1.64 -17.06
C GLN A 167 8.03 -2.91 -16.23
N ILE A 168 8.23 -2.84 -14.93
CA ILE A 168 7.89 -3.91 -13.99
C ILE A 168 6.39 -4.22 -14.04
N PHE A 169 5.55 -3.23 -14.27
CA PHE A 169 4.11 -3.38 -14.40
C PHE A 169 3.66 -3.78 -15.82
N CYS A 170 4.48 -3.58 -16.85
CA CYS A 170 4.18 -4.04 -18.21
C CYS A 170 4.06 -5.57 -18.27
N ALA A 171 4.92 -6.29 -17.55
CA ALA A 171 4.80 -7.74 -17.40
C ALA A 171 3.47 -8.15 -16.71
N TRP A 172 2.88 -7.27 -15.93
CA TRP A 172 1.57 -7.47 -15.33
C TRP A 172 0.43 -7.16 -16.31
N GLN A 173 0.62 -6.18 -17.20
CA GLN A 173 -0.38 -5.84 -18.22
C GLN A 173 -0.54 -6.91 -19.29
N GLU A 174 0.54 -7.58 -19.68
CA GLU A 174 0.48 -8.71 -20.62
C GLU A 174 -0.29 -9.91 -20.06
N LYS A 175 -0.32 -10.07 -18.74
CA LYS A 175 -0.99 -11.17 -18.05
C LYS A 175 -2.32 -10.79 -17.40
N ALA A 176 -2.55 -9.51 -17.12
CA ALA A 176 -3.83 -9.01 -16.63
C ALA A 176 -4.43 -8.14 -17.71
N PRO A 177 -5.59 -8.48 -18.27
CA PRO A 177 -6.36 -7.57 -19.08
C PRO A 177 -6.85 -6.41 -18.18
N LEU A 178 -6.00 -5.41 -17.97
CA LEU A 178 -6.47 -4.07 -17.72
C LEU A 178 -7.17 -3.67 -19.01
N ASN A 179 -8.45 -4.00 -19.08
CA ASN A 179 -9.28 -3.72 -20.23
C ASN A 179 -9.06 -2.27 -20.64
N GLN A 180 -8.53 -2.15 -21.87
CA GLN A 180 -8.47 -0.98 -22.73
C GLN A 180 -7.24 -0.06 -22.66
N THR A 181 -6.42 -0.24 -23.68
CA THR A 181 -5.86 0.74 -24.62
C THR A 181 -5.23 2.02 -24.05
N GLY A 182 -3.92 2.08 -24.22
CA GLY A 182 -3.17 3.31 -24.38
C GLY A 182 -2.09 3.53 -23.32
N SER A 183 -0.90 3.86 -23.79
CA SER A 183 0.27 4.28 -22.98
C SER A 183 -0.06 5.38 -21.94
N ASP A 184 -1.15 6.09 -22.16
CA ASP A 184 -1.61 7.19 -21.30
C ASP A 184 -2.19 6.70 -19.94
N ARG A 185 -2.64 5.45 -19.83
CA ARG A 185 -3.14 4.90 -18.56
C ARG A 185 -2.03 4.44 -17.62
N MET A 186 -0.86 4.11 -18.15
CA MET A 186 0.29 3.68 -17.33
C MET A 186 0.64 4.67 -16.23
N LYS A 187 0.57 5.95 -16.53
CA LYS A 187 0.84 7.02 -15.56
C LYS A 187 -0.05 7.01 -14.33
N TYR A 188 -1.22 6.35 -14.38
CA TYR A 188 -2.16 6.27 -13.25
C TYR A 188 -2.02 4.99 -12.43
N ILE A 189 -1.19 4.02 -12.83
CA ILE A 189 -1.02 2.76 -12.13
C ILE A 189 -0.65 2.95 -10.66
N PRO A 190 0.27 3.86 -10.26
CA PRO A 190 0.56 4.07 -8.85
C PRO A 190 -0.68 4.43 -8.02
N LEU A 191 -1.58 5.23 -8.58
CA LEU A 191 -2.84 5.58 -7.90
C LEU A 191 -3.78 4.39 -7.77
N LEU A 192 -3.85 3.52 -8.79
CA LEU A 192 -4.64 2.28 -8.73
C LEU A 192 -4.07 1.31 -7.70
N LEU A 193 -2.74 1.18 -7.60
CA LEU A 193 -2.08 0.38 -6.58
C LEU A 193 -2.37 0.90 -5.16
N TYR A 194 -2.51 2.21 -5.00
CA TYR A 194 -2.86 2.79 -3.70
C TYR A 194 -4.18 2.24 -3.13
N SER A 195 -5.11 1.82 -3.98
CA SER A 195 -6.38 1.21 -3.54
C SER A 195 -6.17 -0.05 -2.68
N LEU A 196 -5.06 -0.77 -2.89
CA LEU A 196 -4.71 -1.96 -2.11
C LEU A 196 -4.47 -1.65 -0.62
N ARG A 197 -4.20 -0.39 -0.27
CA ARG A 197 -4.11 0.04 1.14
C ARG A 197 -5.37 -0.32 1.93
N TRP A 198 -6.53 -0.34 1.27
CA TRP A 198 -7.80 -0.69 1.93
C TRP A 198 -7.82 -2.11 2.51
N ASN A 199 -6.99 -3.00 2.00
CA ASN A 199 -6.91 -4.38 2.51
C ASN A 199 -6.51 -4.46 3.99
N ILE A 200 -5.84 -3.43 4.54
CA ILE A 200 -5.52 -3.40 5.97
C ILE A 200 -6.79 -3.26 6.82
N GLU A 201 -7.75 -2.48 6.35
CA GLU A 201 -9.03 -2.25 7.03
C GLU A 201 -9.90 -3.50 6.97
N THR A 202 -9.95 -4.15 5.80
CA THR A 202 -10.65 -5.44 5.63
C THR A 202 -10.05 -6.51 6.53
N SER A 203 -8.73 -6.68 6.54
CA SER A 203 -8.07 -7.69 7.40
C SER A 203 -8.26 -7.41 8.88
N TYR A 204 -8.23 -6.13 9.28
CA TYR A 204 -8.51 -5.76 10.67
C TYR A 204 -9.96 -6.05 11.05
N TYR A 205 -10.91 -5.74 10.17
CA TYR A 205 -12.32 -6.08 10.36
C TYR A 205 -12.52 -7.59 10.52
N GLU A 206 -11.95 -8.40 9.63
CA GLU A 206 -12.05 -9.87 9.69
C GLU A 206 -11.47 -10.43 10.99
N GLN A 207 -10.27 -9.99 11.39
CA GLN A 207 -9.64 -10.44 12.63
C GLN A 207 -10.44 -10.02 13.86
N LYS A 208 -10.96 -8.79 13.89
CA LYS A 208 -11.80 -8.30 14.98
C LYS A 208 -13.09 -9.08 15.10
N THR A 209 -13.76 -9.35 13.99
CA THR A 209 -15.08 -9.97 13.96
C THR A 209 -14.99 -11.50 14.17
N PHE A 210 -14.02 -12.16 13.55
CA PHE A 210 -13.98 -13.61 13.47
C PHE A 210 -12.84 -14.28 14.26
N TRP A 211 -11.79 -13.54 14.64
CA TRP A 211 -10.62 -14.07 15.37
C TRP A 211 -10.49 -13.54 16.80
N SER A 212 -11.51 -12.87 17.31
CA SER A 212 -11.52 -12.35 18.70
C SER A 212 -10.34 -11.38 18.98
N PHE A 213 -9.89 -10.63 17.97
CA PHE A 213 -8.71 -9.77 18.05
C PHE A 213 -8.75 -8.74 19.20
N CYS A 214 -9.94 -8.31 19.61
CA CYS A 214 -10.13 -7.37 20.72
C CYS A 214 -10.68 -8.04 22.00
N ASN A 215 -10.94 -9.35 22.00
CA ASN A 215 -11.58 -10.07 23.09
C ASN A 215 -10.53 -10.82 23.92
N TYR A 216 -9.66 -10.10 24.61
CA TYR A 216 -8.63 -10.70 25.45
C TYR A 216 -8.67 -10.15 26.87
N MET A 217 -8.26 -10.98 27.84
CA MET A 217 -8.21 -10.62 29.26
C MET A 217 -6.81 -10.22 29.74
N VAL A 218 -5.82 -10.23 28.83
CA VAL A 218 -4.43 -9.87 29.14
C VAL A 218 -4.32 -8.36 29.32
N ARG A 219 -3.60 -7.91 30.37
CA ARG A 219 -3.48 -6.48 30.72
C ARG A 219 -2.08 -5.90 30.44
N SER A 220 -1.04 -6.72 30.37
CA SER A 220 0.31 -6.23 30.08
C SER A 220 0.51 -5.91 28.61
N CYS A 221 1.19 -4.82 28.28
CA CYS A 221 1.46 -4.43 26.87
C CYS A 221 2.13 -5.57 26.10
N LYS A 222 3.15 -6.24 26.70
CA LYS A 222 3.84 -7.37 26.08
C LYS A 222 2.90 -8.55 25.85
N GLY A 223 2.03 -8.87 26.81
CA GLY A 223 1.06 -9.95 26.67
C GLY A 223 0.02 -9.66 25.60
N ILE A 224 -0.48 -8.42 25.50
CA ILE A 224 -1.40 -8.00 24.44
C ILE A 224 -0.71 -8.12 23.07
N GLU A 225 0.51 -7.59 22.92
CA GLU A 225 1.26 -7.67 21.66
C GLU A 225 1.49 -9.12 21.25
N MET A 226 1.87 -9.99 22.18
CA MET A 226 2.05 -11.42 21.90
C MET A 226 0.75 -12.07 21.44
N LEU A 227 -0.35 -11.84 22.14
CA LEU A 227 -1.64 -12.46 21.83
C LEU A 227 -2.18 -12.00 20.47
N VAL A 228 -2.14 -10.69 20.18
CA VAL A 228 -2.60 -10.19 18.88
C VAL A 228 -1.76 -10.71 17.72
N ASN A 229 -0.46 -10.94 17.94
CA ASN A 229 0.39 -11.55 16.93
C ASN A 229 0.12 -13.06 16.77
N LEU A 230 -0.21 -13.80 17.82
CA LEU A 230 -0.67 -15.19 17.70
C LEU A 230 -1.98 -15.30 16.91
N ILE A 231 -2.94 -14.42 17.19
CA ILE A 231 -4.18 -14.32 16.41
C ILE A 231 -3.85 -14.03 14.94
N ASN A 232 -2.93 -13.11 14.70
CA ASN A 232 -2.49 -12.76 13.37
C ASN A 232 -1.85 -13.95 12.63
N ILE A 233 -1.00 -14.73 13.29
CA ILE A 233 -0.39 -15.94 12.71
C ILE A 233 -1.49 -16.94 12.29
N SER A 234 -2.47 -17.17 13.16
CA SER A 234 -3.60 -18.04 12.82
C SER A 234 -4.39 -17.54 11.62
N TYR A 235 -4.68 -16.25 11.57
CA TYR A 235 -5.35 -15.62 10.44
C TYR A 235 -4.54 -15.74 9.15
N CYS A 236 -3.24 -15.46 9.19
CA CYS A 236 -2.34 -15.57 8.03
C CYS A 236 -2.25 -17.01 7.53
N ALA A 237 -2.18 -17.98 8.43
CA ALA A 237 -2.18 -19.39 8.07
C ALA A 237 -3.43 -19.76 7.26
N MET A 238 -4.62 -19.32 7.68
CA MET A 238 -5.87 -19.56 6.92
C MET A 238 -5.85 -18.88 5.54
N LYS A 239 -5.21 -17.73 5.40
CA LYS A 239 -5.09 -17.05 4.09
C LYS A 239 -4.08 -17.70 3.16
N ILE A 240 -3.00 -18.24 3.68
CA ILE A 240 -1.88 -18.78 2.89
C ILE A 240 -2.10 -20.25 2.54
N LEU A 241 -2.70 -21.02 3.44
CA LEU A 241 -2.85 -22.48 3.30
C LEU A 241 -3.50 -22.92 1.98
N PRO A 242 -4.54 -22.25 1.44
CA PRO A 242 -5.12 -22.59 0.14
C PRO A 242 -4.16 -22.45 -1.04
N TYR A 243 -3.09 -21.67 -0.89
CA TYR A 243 -2.08 -21.47 -1.93
C TYR A 243 -0.87 -22.39 -1.77
N GLN A 244 -0.65 -22.91 -0.57
CA GLN A 244 0.47 -23.78 -0.26
C GLN A 244 0.12 -25.27 -0.37
N ASN A 245 -1.15 -25.62 -0.18
CA ASN A 245 -1.60 -27.01 -0.19
C ASN A 245 -2.76 -27.18 -1.18
N GLU A 246 -2.56 -28.03 -2.17
CA GLU A 246 -3.52 -28.27 -3.25
C GLU A 246 -4.86 -28.84 -2.72
N HIS A 247 -4.83 -29.60 -1.62
CA HIS A 247 -6.03 -30.11 -0.95
C HIS A 247 -7.02 -29.00 -0.56
N PHE A 248 -6.51 -27.77 -0.31
CA PHE A 248 -7.32 -26.62 0.06
C PHE A 248 -7.48 -25.61 -1.07
N SER A 249 -7.11 -25.95 -2.30
CA SER A 249 -7.11 -25.01 -3.43
C SER A 249 -8.47 -24.43 -3.77
N GLU A 250 -9.55 -25.14 -3.51
CA GLU A 250 -10.93 -24.65 -3.69
C GLU A 250 -11.26 -23.42 -2.83
N TYR A 251 -10.56 -23.23 -1.70
CA TYR A 251 -10.76 -22.10 -0.79
C TYR A 251 -10.05 -20.82 -1.24
N ARG A 252 -9.29 -20.83 -2.33
CA ARG A 252 -8.64 -19.63 -2.91
C ARG A 252 -9.67 -18.55 -3.30
N THR A 253 -10.89 -18.96 -3.62
CA THR A 253 -11.99 -18.07 -4.05
C THR A 253 -13.04 -17.85 -2.96
N LYS A 254 -12.95 -18.54 -1.85
CA LYS A 254 -13.86 -18.44 -0.72
C LYS A 254 -13.37 -17.44 0.34
N SER A 255 -14.26 -17.05 1.25
CA SER A 255 -13.86 -16.21 2.37
C SER A 255 -12.97 -16.98 3.35
N VAL A 256 -12.04 -16.26 3.97
CA VAL A 256 -11.14 -16.86 4.99
C VAL A 256 -11.94 -17.40 6.20
N GLN A 257 -13.10 -16.81 6.49
CA GLN A 257 -13.99 -17.26 7.53
C GLN A 257 -14.64 -18.62 7.20
N GLU A 258 -15.10 -18.79 5.97
CA GLU A 258 -15.70 -20.02 5.48
C GLU A 258 -14.70 -21.17 5.57
N PHE A 259 -13.49 -20.95 5.06
CA PHE A 259 -12.41 -21.94 5.16
C PHE A 259 -12.08 -22.31 6.62
N ARG A 260 -11.94 -21.31 7.50
CA ARG A 260 -11.74 -21.55 8.95
C ARG A 260 -12.85 -22.39 9.56
N PHE A 261 -14.11 -22.10 9.21
CA PHE A 261 -15.26 -22.82 9.75
C PHE A 261 -15.23 -24.29 9.30
N GLU A 262 -15.07 -24.57 8.02
CA GLU A 262 -15.04 -25.92 7.47
C GLU A 262 -13.85 -26.73 8.00
N LEU A 263 -12.66 -26.13 8.07
CA LEU A 263 -11.48 -26.76 8.66
C LEU A 263 -11.73 -27.11 10.13
N SER A 264 -12.35 -26.21 10.88
CA SER A 264 -12.71 -26.46 12.30
C SER A 264 -13.70 -27.62 12.46
N GLN A 265 -14.69 -27.73 11.57
CA GLN A 265 -15.63 -28.86 11.58
C GLN A 265 -14.92 -30.17 11.23
N GLY A 266 -14.06 -30.18 10.23
CA GLY A 266 -13.26 -31.36 9.87
C GLY A 266 -12.39 -31.85 11.02
N ILE A 267 -11.69 -30.95 11.72
CA ILE A 267 -10.87 -31.30 12.88
C ILE A 267 -11.76 -31.85 14.02
N ARG A 268 -12.89 -31.21 14.32
CA ARG A 268 -13.81 -31.70 15.38
C ARG A 268 -14.34 -33.08 15.06
N SER A 269 -14.72 -33.36 13.82
CA SER A 269 -15.23 -34.69 13.43
C SER A 269 -14.16 -35.78 13.61
N GLN A 270 -12.88 -35.49 13.38
CA GLN A 270 -11.79 -36.44 13.59
C GLN A 270 -11.44 -36.67 15.06
N ILE A 271 -11.58 -35.63 15.90
CA ILE A 271 -11.25 -35.74 17.33
C ILE A 271 -12.40 -36.40 18.13
N PHE A 272 -13.64 -36.12 17.75
CA PHE A 272 -14.84 -36.54 18.52
C PHE A 272 -15.60 -37.71 17.91
N LEU A 273 -15.17 -38.26 16.77
CA LEU A 273 -15.70 -39.57 16.35
C LEU A 273 -15.19 -40.64 17.31
N PRO A 274 -16.07 -41.39 17.97
CA PRO A 274 -15.66 -42.51 18.80
C PRO A 274 -14.89 -43.49 17.91
N LEU A 275 -13.75 -43.95 18.41
CA LEU A 275 -13.04 -45.10 17.82
C LEU A 275 -14.02 -46.28 17.90
N SER A 276 -14.74 -46.52 16.80
CA SER A 276 -15.59 -47.71 16.63
C SER A 276 -14.73 -48.91 16.27
#